data_ee56f8e7c54f922cc90c3a6dc720bf9f
#
_entry.id   ee56f8e7c54f922cc90c3a6dc720bf9f
#
_cell.length_a   1.000
_cell.length_b   1.000
_cell.length_c   1.000
_cell.angle_alpha   90.00
_cell.angle_beta   90.00
_cell.angle_gamma   90.00
#
_symmetry.space_group_name_H-M   'P 1'
#
loop_
_entity.id
_entity.type
_entity.pdbx_description
1 polymer ?
#
loop_
_entity_poly.entity_id
_entity_poly.type
_entity_poly.pdbx_seq_one_letter_code
_entity_poly.pdbx_strand_id
1 'polypeptide(L)'
;MAADQRGWARFVTRLKKDLRYQIIRENPVPERGNIRGDHWIEIESAQDPRHRQVLRVVTIWDEEKQEEMAFLTNHFDFGPTTIARIYKERWQIELFFKALKQLLRVKTFVGTSANALKTQIWTALIAMLLLKFMQLKSR
;
A
#
# COMPACT_ATOMS: atom_id res chain seq x y z
N MET A 1 -6.22 -16.62 -19.77
CA MET A 1 -7.22 -15.63 -20.15
C MET A 1 -7.14 -14.46 -19.17
N ALA A 2 -6.61 -13.33 -19.57
CA ALA A 2 -6.59 -12.16 -18.70
C ALA A 2 -8.04 -11.71 -18.50
N ALA A 3 -8.54 -11.78 -17.28
CA ALA A 3 -9.82 -11.18 -16.95
C ALA A 3 -9.75 -9.71 -17.35
N ASP A 4 -10.70 -9.27 -18.14
CA ASP A 4 -10.82 -7.89 -18.58
C ASP A 4 -11.01 -7.00 -17.35
N GLN A 5 -9.90 -6.47 -16.83
CA GLN A 5 -9.89 -5.54 -15.69
C GLN A 5 -10.06 -4.09 -16.15
N ARG A 6 -10.63 -3.88 -17.34
CA ARG A 6 -10.95 -2.55 -17.84
C ARG A 6 -11.95 -1.90 -16.87
N GLY A 7 -11.50 -0.87 -16.18
CA GLY A 7 -12.32 -0.10 -15.26
C GLY A 7 -12.06 -0.33 -13.76
N TRP A 8 -11.22 -1.28 -13.40
CA TRP A 8 -10.86 -1.49 -11.99
C TRP A 8 -9.66 -0.63 -11.60
N ALA A 9 -9.76 0.05 -10.46
CA ALA A 9 -8.64 0.78 -9.91
C ALA A 9 -7.48 -0.18 -9.59
N ARG A 10 -6.25 0.24 -9.89
CA ARG A 10 -5.05 -0.51 -9.51
C ARG A 10 -4.76 -0.34 -8.03
N PHE A 11 -4.40 -1.41 -7.36
CA PHE A 11 -4.08 -1.37 -5.95
C PHE A 11 -2.83 -2.20 -5.64
N VAL A 12 -2.14 -1.80 -4.58
CA VAL A 12 -1.11 -2.57 -3.91
C VAL A 12 -1.38 -2.49 -2.41
N THR A 13 -1.62 -3.61 -1.77
CA THR A 13 -1.93 -3.67 -0.34
C THR A 13 -1.18 -4.80 0.33
N ARG A 14 -1.07 -4.78 1.65
CA ARG A 14 -0.47 -5.88 2.39
C ARG A 14 -1.40 -7.10 2.38
N LEU A 15 -0.84 -8.27 2.09
CA LEU A 15 -1.56 -9.53 2.15
C LEU A 15 -1.91 -9.86 3.61
N LYS A 16 -3.18 -10.17 3.86
CA LYS A 16 -3.61 -10.65 5.18
C LYS A 16 -3.20 -12.11 5.37
N LYS A 17 -2.74 -12.46 6.56
CA LYS A 17 -2.29 -13.81 6.90
C LYS A 17 -3.38 -14.88 6.78
N ASP A 18 -4.64 -14.46 6.92
CA ASP A 18 -5.80 -15.38 6.92
C ASP A 18 -6.39 -15.64 5.52
N LEU A 19 -5.84 -14.99 4.49
CA LEU A 19 -6.36 -15.14 3.14
C LEU A 19 -6.00 -16.51 2.59
N ARG A 20 -7.02 -17.29 2.21
CA ARG A 20 -6.84 -18.57 1.52
C ARG A 20 -6.76 -18.32 0.01
N TYR A 21 -5.72 -18.89 -0.60
CA TYR A 21 -5.50 -18.76 -2.02
C TYR A 21 -4.74 -19.97 -2.56
N GLN A 22 -4.79 -20.17 -3.87
CA GLN A 22 -3.98 -21.16 -4.57
C GLN A 22 -2.98 -20.44 -5.49
N ILE A 23 -1.75 -20.88 -5.50
CA ILE A 23 -0.71 -20.39 -6.41
C ILE A 23 -0.94 -21.07 -7.75
N ILE A 24 -1.17 -20.29 -8.79
CA ILE A 24 -1.41 -20.78 -10.16
C ILE A 24 -0.20 -20.56 -11.07
N ARG A 25 0.69 -19.65 -10.73
CA ARG A 25 1.90 -19.36 -11.49
C ARG A 25 2.98 -18.78 -10.59
N GLU A 26 4.20 -19.25 -10.78
CA GLU A 26 5.40 -18.63 -10.23
C GLU A 26 6.13 -17.84 -11.29
N ASN A 27 6.47 -16.59 -11.00
CA ASN A 27 7.25 -15.73 -11.88
C ASN A 27 8.69 -15.68 -11.42
N PRO A 28 9.65 -15.46 -12.34
CA PRO A 28 11.04 -15.29 -11.97
C PRO A 28 11.23 -14.05 -11.10
N VAL A 29 12.13 -14.16 -10.11
CA VAL A 29 12.51 -13.06 -9.24
C VAL A 29 13.93 -12.63 -9.53
N PRO A 30 14.30 -11.33 -9.31
CA PRO A 30 15.65 -10.89 -9.47
C PRO A 30 16.62 -11.64 -8.52
N GLU A 31 17.79 -11.99 -9.02
CA GLU A 31 18.82 -12.65 -8.20
C GLU A 31 19.37 -11.74 -7.09
N ARG A 32 19.34 -10.44 -7.33
CA ARG A 32 19.79 -9.42 -6.39
C ARG A 32 18.63 -8.60 -5.87
N GLY A 33 18.72 -8.22 -4.61
CA GLY A 33 17.71 -7.41 -3.95
C GLY A 33 16.91 -8.20 -2.90
N ASN A 34 15.81 -7.64 -2.49
CA ASN A 34 15.00 -8.17 -1.39
C ASN A 34 13.73 -8.91 -1.83
N ILE A 35 13.52 -9.10 -3.14
CA ILE A 35 12.37 -9.84 -3.64
C ILE A 35 12.57 -11.33 -3.37
N ARG A 36 11.62 -11.95 -2.69
CA ARG A 36 11.64 -13.38 -2.34
C ARG A 36 10.68 -14.22 -3.15
N GLY A 37 9.63 -13.63 -3.68
CA GLY A 37 8.65 -14.35 -4.47
C GLY A 37 7.79 -13.42 -5.31
N ASP A 38 7.28 -13.95 -6.41
CA ASP A 38 6.32 -13.28 -7.29
C ASP A 38 5.39 -14.35 -7.87
N HIS A 39 4.16 -14.38 -7.39
CA HIS A 39 3.20 -15.44 -7.71
C HIS A 39 1.89 -14.87 -8.19
N TRP A 40 1.30 -15.52 -9.18
CA TRP A 40 -0.11 -15.32 -9.47
C TRP A 40 -0.93 -16.29 -8.64
N ILE A 41 -1.96 -15.78 -8.03
CA ILE A 41 -2.82 -16.54 -7.13
C ILE A 41 -4.27 -16.47 -7.58
N GLU A 42 -5.03 -17.48 -7.22
CA GLU A 42 -6.46 -17.54 -7.40
C GLU A 42 -7.14 -17.52 -6.03
N ILE A 43 -8.09 -16.61 -5.88
CA ILE A 43 -8.89 -16.46 -4.67
C ILE A 43 -10.33 -16.78 -5.00
N GLU A 44 -10.97 -17.59 -4.16
CA GLU A 44 -12.41 -17.81 -4.22
C GLU A 44 -13.15 -16.68 -3.51
N SER A 45 -14.18 -16.16 -4.16
CA SER A 45 -15.04 -15.17 -3.53
C SER A 45 -15.82 -15.80 -2.38
N ALA A 46 -15.82 -15.16 -1.22
CA ALA A 46 -16.64 -15.60 -0.07
C ALA A 46 -18.16 -15.53 -0.35
N GLN A 47 -18.56 -14.70 -1.30
CA GLN A 47 -19.96 -14.50 -1.65
C GLN A 47 -20.46 -15.45 -2.75
N ASP A 48 -19.58 -15.84 -3.67
CA ASP A 48 -19.90 -16.79 -4.74
C ASP A 48 -18.66 -17.65 -5.05
N PRO A 49 -18.67 -18.93 -4.67
CA PRO A 49 -17.55 -19.86 -4.96
C PRO A 49 -17.26 -20.06 -6.46
N ARG A 50 -18.19 -19.68 -7.32
CA ARG A 50 -17.98 -19.73 -8.79
C ARG A 50 -17.19 -18.54 -9.30
N HIS A 51 -17.13 -17.45 -8.55
CA HIS A 51 -16.32 -16.27 -8.88
C HIS A 51 -14.91 -16.43 -8.33
N ARG A 52 -14.00 -16.81 -9.22
CA ARG A 52 -12.59 -16.89 -8.93
C ARG A 52 -11.90 -15.66 -9.47
N GLN A 53 -11.10 -15.03 -8.66
CA GLN A 53 -10.35 -13.85 -9.04
C GLN A 53 -8.86 -14.15 -9.03
N VAL A 54 -8.19 -13.82 -10.15
CA VAL A 54 -6.74 -13.93 -10.26
C VAL A 54 -6.12 -12.62 -9.79
N LEU A 55 -5.21 -12.72 -8.84
CA LEU A 55 -4.43 -11.61 -8.29
C LEU A 55 -2.95 -12.01 -8.27
N ARG A 56 -2.11 -11.09 -7.87
CA ARG A 56 -0.67 -11.28 -7.79
C ARG A 56 -0.16 -11.01 -6.39
N VAL A 57 0.73 -11.85 -5.91
CA VAL A 57 1.42 -11.68 -4.62
C VAL A 57 2.91 -11.51 -4.88
N VAL A 58 3.46 -10.42 -4.38
CA VAL A 58 4.90 -10.16 -4.37
C VAL A 58 5.37 -10.23 -2.92
N THR A 59 6.35 -11.06 -2.65
CA THR A 59 6.95 -11.25 -1.32
C THR A 59 8.32 -10.63 -1.29
N ILE A 60 8.60 -9.84 -0.27
CA ILE A 60 9.89 -9.20 -0.03
C ILE A 60 10.44 -9.56 1.35
N TRP A 61 11.75 -9.43 1.50
CA TRP A 61 12.40 -9.42 2.80
C TRP A 61 12.55 -7.98 3.31
N ASP A 62 12.00 -7.70 4.48
CA ASP A 62 12.15 -6.41 5.15
C ASP A 62 13.32 -6.50 6.15
N GLU A 63 14.43 -5.87 5.83
CA GLU A 63 15.63 -5.89 6.66
C GLU A 63 15.47 -5.12 7.99
N GLU A 64 14.65 -4.09 8.00
CA GLU A 64 14.40 -3.32 9.21
C GLU A 64 13.61 -4.13 10.25
N LYS A 65 12.61 -4.86 9.79
CA LYS A 65 11.74 -5.67 10.64
C LYS A 65 12.19 -7.12 10.78
N GLN A 66 13.16 -7.54 9.96
CA GLN A 66 13.64 -8.94 9.91
C GLN A 66 12.50 -9.94 9.67
N GLU A 67 11.60 -9.60 8.78
CA GLU A 67 10.45 -10.45 8.42
C GLU A 67 10.15 -10.43 6.92
N GLU A 68 9.45 -11.45 6.46
CA GLU A 68 8.88 -11.45 5.13
C GLU A 68 7.58 -10.65 5.09
N MET A 69 7.44 -9.81 4.07
CA MET A 69 6.22 -9.06 3.79
C MET A 69 5.66 -9.45 2.44
N ALA A 70 4.38 -9.73 2.37
CA ALA A 70 3.70 -10.06 1.13
C ALA A 70 2.70 -8.95 0.75
N PHE A 71 2.71 -8.59 -0.53
CA PHE A 71 1.82 -7.58 -1.10
C PHE A 71 0.88 -8.20 -2.10
N LEU A 72 -0.39 -7.86 -2.00
CA LEU A 72 -1.44 -8.26 -2.93
C LEU A 72 -1.71 -7.12 -3.92
N THR A 73 -1.76 -7.45 -5.19
CA THR A 73 -2.02 -6.47 -6.25
C THR A 73 -2.82 -7.06 -7.41
N ASN A 74 -3.55 -6.20 -8.10
CA ASN A 74 -4.19 -6.52 -9.38
C ASN A 74 -3.38 -5.99 -10.58
N HIS A 75 -2.14 -5.58 -10.36
CA HIS A 75 -1.24 -5.09 -11.39
C HIS A 75 -0.29 -6.20 -11.83
N PHE A 76 -0.40 -6.64 -13.10
CA PHE A 76 0.37 -7.76 -13.64
C PHE A 76 1.56 -7.33 -14.51
N ASP A 77 1.54 -6.09 -15.01
CA ASP A 77 2.52 -5.63 -16.00
C ASP A 77 3.82 -5.10 -15.37
N PHE A 78 3.76 -4.56 -14.15
CA PHE A 78 4.94 -4.06 -13.47
C PHE A 78 5.79 -5.21 -12.89
N GLY A 79 7.10 -5.02 -12.88
CA GLY A 79 8.00 -5.93 -12.21
C GLY A 79 7.80 -5.96 -10.69
N PRO A 80 8.25 -7.03 -9.99
CA PRO A 80 8.06 -7.16 -8.55
C PRO A 80 8.74 -6.06 -7.75
N THR A 81 9.88 -5.56 -8.19
CA THR A 81 10.58 -4.43 -7.56
C THR A 81 9.75 -3.15 -7.61
N THR A 82 9.06 -2.90 -8.71
CA THR A 82 8.18 -1.73 -8.87
C THR A 82 6.97 -1.83 -7.95
N ILE A 83 6.36 -3.00 -7.84
CA ILE A 83 5.23 -3.25 -6.92
C ILE A 83 5.64 -2.99 -5.47
N ALA A 84 6.79 -3.50 -5.04
CA ALA A 84 7.32 -3.28 -3.71
C ALA A 84 7.59 -1.80 -3.43
N ARG A 85 8.12 -1.07 -4.41
CA ARG A 85 8.37 0.38 -4.31
C ARG A 85 7.07 1.17 -4.18
N ILE A 86 6.04 0.85 -4.95
CA ILE A 86 4.72 1.50 -4.87
C ILE A 86 4.14 1.35 -3.45
N TYR A 87 4.22 0.16 -2.87
CA TYR A 87 3.74 -0.05 -1.51
C TYR A 87 4.54 0.79 -0.51
N LYS A 88 5.86 0.82 -0.63
CA LYS A 88 6.74 1.59 0.26
C LYS A 88 6.43 3.10 0.20
N GLU A 89 6.25 3.64 -0.98
CA GLU A 89 5.88 5.05 -1.18
C GLU A 89 4.50 5.37 -0.59
N ARG A 90 3.52 4.49 -0.82
CA ARG A 90 2.20 4.64 -0.23
C ARG A 90 2.23 4.56 1.30
N TRP A 91 3.03 3.66 1.86
CA TRP A 91 3.20 3.54 3.30
C TRP A 91 3.80 4.80 3.93
N GLN A 92 4.71 5.47 3.24
CA GLN A 92 5.24 6.76 3.69
C GLN A 92 4.15 7.83 3.80
N ILE A 93 3.18 7.82 2.90
CA ILE A 93 2.00 8.70 2.99
C ILE A 93 1.16 8.36 4.23
N GLU A 94 0.94 7.10 4.52
CA GLU A 94 0.21 6.67 5.73
C GLU A 94 0.93 7.10 7.01
N LEU A 95 2.26 6.94 7.06
CA LEU A 95 3.08 7.42 8.18
C LEU A 95 3.00 8.94 8.33
N PHE A 96 2.99 9.65 7.22
CA PHE A 96 2.81 11.10 7.20
C PHE A 96 1.46 11.50 7.82
N PHE A 97 0.37 10.88 7.41
CA PHE A 97 -0.95 11.14 7.97
C PHE A 97 -1.05 10.75 9.45
N LYS A 98 -0.40 9.66 9.84
CA LYS A 98 -0.32 9.26 11.24
C LYS A 98 0.40 10.32 12.09
N ALA A 99 1.53 10.83 11.63
CA ALA A 99 2.26 11.89 12.29
C ALA A 99 1.43 13.18 12.35
N LEU A 100 0.72 13.51 11.27
CA LEU A 100 -0.17 14.64 11.21
C LEU A 100 -1.28 14.57 12.26
N LYS A 101 -1.93 13.41 12.40
CA LYS A 101 -2.97 13.17 13.40
C LYS A 101 -2.43 13.31 14.83
N GLN A 102 -1.22 12.82 15.08
CA GLN A 102 -0.57 12.94 16.39
C GLN A 102 -0.23 14.40 16.71
N LEU A 103 0.28 15.14 15.74
CA LEU A 103 0.65 16.54 15.90
C LEU A 103 -0.57 17.42 16.16
N LEU A 104 -1.67 17.13 15.50
CA LEU A 104 -2.92 17.88 15.63
C LEU A 104 -3.71 17.49 16.87
N ARG A 105 -3.37 16.41 17.56
CA ARG A 105 -4.14 15.87 18.68
C ARG A 105 -5.64 15.86 18.38
N VAL A 106 -6.03 15.17 17.29
CA VAL A 106 -7.41 15.18 16.74
C VAL A 106 -8.48 14.84 17.79
N LYS A 107 -8.08 14.17 18.88
CA LYS A 107 -8.97 13.87 20.03
C LYS A 107 -9.28 15.07 20.92
N THR A 108 -8.59 16.19 20.76
CA THR A 108 -8.72 17.38 21.60
C THR A 108 -9.16 18.63 20.85
N PHE A 109 -9.70 18.49 19.65
CA PHE A 109 -10.23 19.64 18.93
C PHE A 109 -11.43 20.25 19.66
N VAL A 110 -11.21 21.47 20.09
CA VAL A 110 -12.26 22.36 20.60
C VAL A 110 -13.02 22.90 19.40
N GLY A 111 -13.97 22.16 18.90
CA GLY A 111 -14.79 22.60 17.78
C GLY A 111 -15.48 21.42 17.15
N THR A 112 -16.79 21.36 17.29
CA THR A 112 -17.63 20.30 16.79
C THR A 112 -18.09 20.49 15.35
N SER A 113 -17.71 21.59 14.70
CA SER A 113 -18.11 21.83 13.32
C SER A 113 -17.16 21.14 12.33
N ALA A 114 -17.74 20.53 11.30
CA ALA A 114 -16.98 19.91 10.21
C ALA A 114 -16.02 20.89 9.51
N ASN A 115 -16.39 22.18 9.43
CA ASN A 115 -15.58 23.23 8.82
C ASN A 115 -14.34 23.56 9.67
N ALA A 116 -14.47 23.63 10.99
CA ALA A 116 -13.34 23.86 11.88
C ALA A 116 -12.32 22.72 11.78
N LEU A 117 -12.79 21.47 11.74
CA LEU A 117 -11.94 20.30 11.56
C LEU A 117 -11.21 20.32 10.22
N LYS A 118 -11.91 20.60 9.13
CA LYS A 118 -11.31 20.74 7.78
C LYS A 118 -10.26 21.82 7.74
N THR A 119 -10.53 23.00 8.30
CA THR A 119 -9.59 24.12 8.32
C THR A 119 -8.32 23.77 9.09
N GLN A 120 -8.44 23.11 10.22
CA GLN A 120 -7.30 22.67 11.02
C GLN A 120 -6.45 21.62 10.29
N ILE A 121 -7.08 20.65 9.65
CA ILE A 121 -6.39 19.62 8.84
C ILE A 121 -5.63 20.28 7.69
N TRP A 122 -6.25 21.20 6.96
CA TRP A 122 -5.61 21.91 5.86
C TRP A 122 -4.45 22.77 6.32
N THR A 123 -4.60 23.50 7.42
CA THR A 123 -3.55 24.34 8.00
C THR A 123 -2.34 23.49 8.40
N ALA A 124 -2.57 22.37 9.05
CA ALA A 124 -1.50 21.46 9.46
C ALA A 124 -0.83 20.80 8.25
N LEU A 125 -1.59 20.41 7.23
CA LEU A 125 -1.05 19.86 5.99
C LEU A 125 -0.14 20.86 5.29
N ILE A 126 -0.55 22.11 5.18
CA ILE A 126 0.25 23.20 4.60
C ILE A 126 1.53 23.42 5.42
N ALA A 127 1.44 23.47 6.73
CA ALA A 127 2.60 23.62 7.61
C ALA A 127 3.61 22.47 7.45
N MET A 128 3.14 21.22 7.37
CA MET A 128 4.01 20.07 7.16
C MET A 128 4.66 20.07 5.77
N LEU A 129 3.92 20.45 4.75
CA LEU A 129 4.47 20.57 3.40
C LEU A 129 5.55 21.65 3.31
N LEU A 130 5.34 22.79 3.97
CA LEU A 130 6.35 23.85 4.07
C LEU A 130 7.60 23.38 4.80
N LEU A 131 7.46 22.69 5.92
CA LEU A 131 8.60 22.12 6.65
C LEU A 131 9.37 21.12 5.80
N LYS A 132 8.68 20.26 5.08
CA LYS A 132 9.28 19.29 4.17
C LYS A 132 10.03 19.98 3.03
N PHE A 133 9.45 20.99 2.46
CA PHE A 133 10.06 21.79 1.42
C PHE A 133 11.33 22.50 1.91
N MET A 134 11.29 23.07 3.10
CA MET A 134 12.48 23.70 3.73
C MET A 134 13.59 22.68 3.98
N GLN A 135 13.27 21.47 4.45
CA GLN A 135 14.24 20.40 4.62
C GLN A 135 14.91 20.02 3.29
N LEU A 136 14.14 19.94 2.21
CA LEU A 136 14.68 19.61 0.90
C LEU A 136 15.57 20.71 0.33
N LYS A 137 15.25 21.98 0.62
CA LYS A 137 16.09 23.12 0.19
C LYS A 137 17.37 23.32 0.99
N SER A 138 17.41 22.84 2.21
CA SER A 138 18.60 22.98 3.09
C SER A 138 19.64 21.91 2.87
N ARG A 139 19.42 21.00 1.95
CA ARG A 139 20.40 19.96 1.55
C ARG A 139 21.27 20.42 0.40
#